data_92e8b2f0c35172fde93218db0c6713a1
#
_entry.id   92e8b2f0c35172fde93218db0c6713a1
#
_cell.length_a   1.000
_cell.length_b   1.000
_cell.length_c   1.000
_cell.angle_alpha   90.00
_cell.angle_beta   90.00
_cell.angle_gamma   90.00
#
_symmetry.space_group_name_H-M   'P 1'
#
loop_
_entity.id
_entity.type
_entity.pdbx_description
1 polymer ?
#
loop_
_entity_poly.entity_id
_entity_poly.type
_entity_poly.pdbx_seq_one_letter_code
_entity_poly.pdbx_strand_id
1 'polypeptide(L)'
;MRPTKKLSPAAFGAASPAVSSVETGAEARSASRVSAAPSSRTSFVRRALAPVTALALAGTLLSVPQASAGGSAGPADLGGLDWGACPTAAMTAPGTVCADIDVPRDYSDPEGATISLTVSRVPATGERRGVIAGNPGGPGGDALGMFSDEAVRMPTAVREHFDLIAVEPRGLAWGTPLNCNVADIPMTGLLSGQVGAMYASCEANEPGYAATITTENTARDLNHVRDVLGQDVMHLYGLSYGTDLMSTYATLFPDKTGRMVLDSSVDPADRYFRLGDSREPWRREALNAMFQWIADRDDEYGLGTTALQVYARWSQRINEEVGAPGQVYPPPTQVGDVPAAFADDPEAFMQLADGVLPVAWRSHSFAANLMRPGAGNQSVLLQQTFAATYSESMWPDIADAVVTGEVETSELPEGVTPEDMMAQTEAMGTIERAIICNDNVTAADPSRIPRTYLDQFTGGDIFRLNADALSSGQLCLGWPGQGAAVELSGDALESKPLLLHYDRDAAVTGTGGRAMQAVMGGELIELPGHGHGVLVAHNDADEIANVVAAHYLG
;
A
#
# COMPACT_ATOMS: atom_id res chain seq x y z
N MET A 1 -14.58 -29.16 -3.41
CA MET A 1 -15.11 -27.98 -2.73
C MET A 1 -14.08 -27.60 -1.67
N ARG A 2 -13.17 -26.70 -2.00
CA ARG A 2 -12.23 -26.09 -1.05
C ARG A 2 -12.87 -24.80 -0.53
N PRO A 3 -12.69 -24.43 0.73
CA PRO A 3 -13.20 -23.15 1.22
C PRO A 3 -12.38 -22.01 0.58
N THR A 4 -13.06 -21.13 -0.13
CA THR A 4 -12.49 -19.91 -0.69
C THR A 4 -12.12 -18.98 0.46
N LYS A 5 -10.82 -18.77 0.69
CA LYS A 5 -10.32 -17.66 1.51
C LYS A 5 -10.51 -16.38 0.69
N LYS A 6 -11.42 -15.53 1.11
CA LYS A 6 -11.53 -14.16 0.60
C LYS A 6 -10.28 -13.41 1.05
N LEU A 7 -9.45 -12.99 0.11
CA LEU A 7 -8.37 -12.05 0.36
C LEU A 7 -8.94 -10.63 0.18
N SER A 8 -8.99 -9.88 1.26
CA SER A 8 -9.25 -8.44 1.20
C SER A 8 -8.01 -7.74 0.66
N PRO A 9 -8.10 -6.78 -0.26
CA PRO A 9 -6.97 -5.99 -0.69
C PRO A 9 -6.67 -4.95 0.39
N ALA A 10 -5.92 -5.37 1.43
CA ALA A 10 -5.37 -4.42 2.38
C ALA A 10 -4.27 -3.61 1.70
N ALA A 11 -4.55 -2.34 1.55
CA ALA A 11 -3.67 -1.18 1.57
C ALA A 11 -2.21 -1.37 1.11
N PHE A 12 -1.99 -1.73 -0.14
CA PHE A 12 -0.74 -1.38 -0.78
C PHE A 12 -0.95 -0.09 -1.57
N GLY A 13 -0.59 1.04 -0.96
CA GLY A 13 -0.59 2.35 -1.58
C GLY A 13 0.42 2.45 -2.72
N ALA A 14 0.10 1.84 -3.86
CA ALA A 14 0.69 2.21 -5.12
C ALA A 14 -0.29 3.16 -5.79
N ALA A 15 -0.27 4.44 -5.36
CA ALA A 15 -1.02 5.49 -6.01
C ALA A 15 -0.44 5.74 -7.41
N SER A 16 -1.01 5.06 -8.40
CA SER A 16 -1.01 5.62 -9.75
C SER A 16 -2.03 6.77 -9.76
N PRO A 17 -1.71 7.94 -10.34
CA PRO A 17 -2.66 9.04 -10.38
C PRO A 17 -3.88 8.63 -11.20
N ALA A 18 -4.99 8.35 -10.52
CA ALA A 18 -6.28 8.18 -11.15
C ALA A 18 -6.70 9.54 -11.75
N VAL A 19 -6.75 9.61 -13.06
CA VAL A 19 -7.37 10.73 -13.78
C VAL A 19 -8.89 10.57 -13.61
N SER A 20 -9.48 11.39 -12.73
CA SER A 20 -10.93 11.42 -12.55
C SER A 20 -11.60 11.88 -13.85
N SER A 21 -12.49 11.06 -14.39
CA SER A 21 -13.34 11.41 -15.50
C SER A 21 -14.50 12.29 -15.02
N VAL A 22 -14.54 13.53 -15.53
CA VAL A 22 -15.70 14.42 -15.40
C VAL A 22 -16.81 13.89 -16.30
N GLU A 23 -17.94 13.49 -15.72
CA GLU A 23 -19.17 13.24 -16.45
C GLU A 23 -19.75 14.54 -17.01
N THR A 24 -19.74 14.67 -18.34
CA THR A 24 -20.55 15.66 -19.02
C THR A 24 -21.98 15.13 -19.14
N GLY A 25 -22.89 15.75 -18.41
CA GLY A 25 -24.32 15.48 -18.52
C GLY A 25 -24.83 15.78 -19.92
N ALA A 26 -25.44 14.79 -20.54
CA ALA A 26 -26.31 14.95 -21.71
C ALA A 26 -27.68 14.37 -21.36
N GLU A 27 -28.65 15.26 -21.24
CA GLU A 27 -30.08 14.92 -21.13
C GLU A 27 -30.53 14.09 -22.34
N ALA A 28 -31.17 12.95 -22.08
CA ALA A 28 -31.99 12.28 -23.08
C ALA A 28 -33.30 11.81 -22.45
N ARG A 29 -34.33 12.26 -23.08
CA ARG A 29 -35.77 12.16 -22.72
C ARG A 29 -36.29 10.73 -22.71
N SER A 30 -37.19 10.54 -21.77
CA SER A 30 -38.33 9.62 -21.67
C SER A 30 -38.80 8.89 -22.94
N ALA A 31 -39.01 7.56 -22.83
CA ALA A 31 -40.11 6.86 -23.45
C ALA A 31 -40.48 5.59 -22.65
N SER A 32 -41.65 5.61 -22.10
CA SER A 32 -42.38 4.55 -21.41
C SER A 32 -42.89 3.48 -22.37
N ARG A 33 -42.99 2.20 -21.88
CA ARG A 33 -44.10 1.19 -22.04
C ARG A 33 -43.62 -0.13 -21.45
N VAL A 34 -44.22 -0.59 -20.38
CA VAL A 34 -45.43 -1.32 -20.08
C VAL A 34 -45.46 -2.80 -20.53
N SER A 35 -45.75 -3.64 -19.52
CA SER A 35 -46.38 -4.98 -19.53
C SER A 35 -45.40 -6.18 -19.55
N ALA A 36 -45.54 -7.29 -18.81
CA ALA A 36 -46.53 -7.81 -17.87
C ALA A 36 -45.89 -9.00 -17.12
N ALA A 37 -46.35 -9.28 -15.91
CA ALA A 37 -46.12 -10.54 -15.19
C ALA A 37 -47.06 -11.66 -15.66
N PRO A 38 -46.86 -12.93 -15.29
CA PRO A 38 -47.54 -13.49 -14.12
C PRO A 38 -46.72 -14.54 -13.33
N SER A 39 -46.76 -14.52 -12.03
CA SER A 39 -47.59 -15.31 -11.06
C SER A 39 -47.34 -16.82 -10.98
N SER A 40 -46.92 -17.31 -9.81
CA SER A 40 -47.70 -18.26 -8.95
C SER A 40 -46.81 -18.87 -7.86
N ARG A 41 -47.22 -18.71 -6.68
CA ARG A 41 -47.88 -19.52 -5.63
C ARG A 41 -46.93 -20.14 -4.61
N THR A 42 -46.97 -19.54 -3.44
CA THR A 42 -47.47 -20.02 -2.12
C THR A 42 -47.03 -21.38 -1.60
N SER A 43 -46.43 -21.38 -0.40
CA SER A 43 -46.89 -22.21 0.70
C SER A 43 -46.42 -21.68 2.08
N PHE A 44 -47.41 -21.31 2.87
CA PHE A 44 -47.35 -21.00 4.30
C PHE A 44 -47.23 -22.30 5.11
N VAL A 45 -46.38 -22.33 6.13
CA VAL A 45 -46.61 -23.18 7.32
C VAL A 45 -46.41 -22.33 8.57
N ARG A 46 -47.55 -22.02 9.19
CA ARG A 46 -47.65 -21.52 10.57
C ARG A 46 -47.44 -22.68 11.53
N ARG A 47 -46.69 -22.48 12.61
CA ARG A 47 -46.89 -23.20 13.88
C ARG A 47 -46.68 -22.27 15.07
N ALA A 48 -47.65 -22.17 15.78
CA ALA A 48 -48.26 -21.79 17.02
C ALA A 48 -47.32 -21.60 18.21
N LEU A 49 -47.58 -20.49 18.90
CA LEU A 49 -47.17 -20.17 20.27
C LEU A 49 -48.00 -20.96 21.29
N ALA A 50 -47.38 -21.40 22.36
CA ALA A 50 -48.06 -21.68 23.63
C ALA A 50 -47.21 -21.14 24.81
N PRO A 51 -47.85 -20.57 25.83
CA PRO A 51 -47.20 -19.93 26.94
C PRO A 51 -46.93 -20.90 28.08
N VAL A 52 -45.79 -20.72 28.81
CA VAL A 52 -45.56 -21.40 30.09
C VAL A 52 -45.44 -20.34 31.19
N THR A 53 -46.35 -20.52 32.11
CA THR A 53 -46.62 -19.76 33.32
C THR A 53 -45.46 -19.78 34.33
N ALA A 54 -45.29 -18.65 34.96
CA ALA A 54 -44.39 -18.40 36.10
C ALA A 54 -44.88 -19.14 37.36
N LEU A 55 -43.96 -19.79 38.05
CA LEU A 55 -44.14 -20.19 39.46
C LEU A 55 -43.08 -19.51 40.30
N ALA A 56 -43.50 -18.61 41.17
CA ALA A 56 -42.66 -17.95 42.16
C ALA A 56 -42.44 -18.92 43.35
N LEU A 57 -41.16 -19.17 43.71
CA LEU A 57 -40.79 -19.77 44.98
C LEU A 57 -39.85 -18.80 45.68
N ALA A 58 -40.35 -18.27 46.82
CA ALA A 58 -39.58 -17.52 47.79
C ALA A 58 -38.59 -18.43 48.51
N GLY A 59 -37.30 -18.17 48.35
CA GLY A 59 -36.23 -18.84 49.09
C GLY A 59 -35.31 -17.83 49.75
N THR A 60 -35.18 -17.96 51.06
CA THR A 60 -34.46 -17.14 52.03
C THR A 60 -33.00 -16.90 51.68
N LEU A 61 -32.59 -15.63 51.76
CA LEU A 61 -31.24 -15.12 51.60
C LEU A 61 -30.31 -15.67 52.74
N LEU A 62 -29.41 -16.57 52.38
CA LEU A 62 -28.17 -16.77 53.12
C LEU A 62 -27.08 -15.98 52.41
N SER A 63 -26.61 -14.91 53.04
CA SER A 63 -25.48 -14.13 52.59
C SER A 63 -24.18 -14.92 52.70
N VAL A 64 -23.69 -15.41 51.57
CA VAL A 64 -22.32 -15.90 51.43
C VAL A 64 -21.45 -14.68 51.13
N PRO A 65 -20.31 -14.47 51.82
CA PRO A 65 -19.41 -13.38 51.47
C PRO A 65 -18.89 -13.61 50.05
N GLN A 66 -19.23 -12.71 49.15
CA GLN A 66 -18.64 -12.64 47.83
C GLN A 66 -17.16 -12.35 48.02
N ALA A 67 -16.30 -13.37 47.74
CA ALA A 67 -14.92 -13.11 47.42
C ALA A 67 -14.90 -12.13 46.25
N SER A 68 -14.31 -10.97 46.46
CA SER A 68 -14.05 -9.98 45.42
C SER A 68 -13.31 -10.72 44.31
N ALA A 69 -13.99 -11.00 43.21
CA ALA A 69 -13.33 -11.38 41.99
C ALA A 69 -12.35 -10.25 41.68
N GLY A 70 -11.08 -10.56 41.64
CA GLY A 70 -10.03 -9.62 41.24
C GLY A 70 -10.49 -8.94 39.98
N GLY A 71 -10.54 -7.60 40.03
CA GLY A 71 -10.82 -6.81 38.86
C GLY A 71 -9.86 -7.26 37.75
N SER A 72 -10.40 -7.61 36.59
CA SER A 72 -9.61 -7.63 35.38
C SER A 72 -8.93 -6.25 35.36
N ALA A 73 -7.61 -6.22 35.46
CA ALA A 73 -6.86 -4.99 35.20
C ALA A 73 -7.29 -4.56 33.79
N GLY A 74 -8.01 -3.45 33.71
CA GLY A 74 -8.25 -2.79 32.44
C GLY A 74 -6.92 -2.57 31.74
N PRO A 75 -6.87 -2.40 30.44
CA PRO A 75 -5.64 -2.16 29.71
C PRO A 75 -4.87 -1.06 30.45
N ALA A 76 -3.67 -1.42 30.96
CA ALA A 76 -2.87 -0.52 31.77
C ALA A 76 -2.79 0.83 31.06
N ASP A 77 -3.16 1.89 31.78
CA ASP A 77 -3.17 3.25 31.29
C ASP A 77 -1.81 3.58 30.65
N LEU A 78 -1.77 3.68 29.32
CA LEU A 78 -0.55 3.95 28.58
C LEU A 78 -0.54 5.46 28.28
N GLY A 79 0.33 6.20 28.95
CA GLY A 79 0.57 7.62 28.70
C GLY A 79 -0.51 8.59 29.20
N GLY A 80 -1.53 8.12 29.95
CA GLY A 80 -2.64 8.98 30.40
C GLY A 80 -3.49 9.51 29.24
N LEU A 81 -3.50 8.83 28.08
CA LEU A 81 -4.28 9.20 26.91
C LEU A 81 -5.72 8.70 27.01
N ASP A 82 -6.65 9.47 26.45
CA ASP A 82 -8.06 9.09 26.34
C ASP A 82 -8.26 8.08 25.21
N TRP A 83 -7.95 6.80 25.49
CA TRP A 83 -8.11 5.72 24.53
C TRP A 83 -9.60 5.41 24.27
N GLY A 84 -10.02 5.52 23.02
CA GLY A 84 -11.39 5.31 22.54
C GLY A 84 -11.46 4.39 21.32
N ALA A 85 -12.61 4.43 20.65
CA ALA A 85 -12.80 3.71 19.39
C ALA A 85 -12.01 4.37 18.27
N CYS A 86 -11.40 3.54 17.39
CA CYS A 86 -10.75 4.03 16.17
C CYS A 86 -11.77 4.50 15.12
N PRO A 87 -11.39 5.39 14.19
CA PRO A 87 -12.19 5.70 13.03
C PRO A 87 -12.52 4.42 12.23
N THR A 88 -13.79 4.24 11.87
CA THR A 88 -14.23 3.00 11.18
C THR A 88 -13.49 2.76 9.87
N ALA A 89 -13.26 3.83 9.11
CA ALA A 89 -12.59 3.73 7.81
C ALA A 89 -11.07 3.48 7.92
N ALA A 90 -10.47 3.54 9.12
CA ALA A 90 -9.08 3.14 9.34
C ALA A 90 -8.87 1.61 9.36
N MET A 91 -9.94 0.82 9.27
CA MET A 91 -9.92 -0.65 9.12
C MET A 91 -8.99 -1.36 10.12
N THR A 92 -9.05 -0.95 11.37
CA THR A 92 -8.19 -1.50 12.43
C THR A 92 -8.63 -2.90 12.88
N ALA A 93 -7.70 -3.68 13.46
CA ALA A 93 -8.00 -4.99 14.03
C ALA A 93 -9.06 -4.90 15.16
N PRO A 94 -9.90 -5.93 15.37
CA PRO A 94 -10.82 -5.98 16.49
C PRO A 94 -10.11 -5.79 17.84
N GLY A 95 -10.64 -4.91 18.69
CA GLY A 95 -10.04 -4.58 19.99
C GLY A 95 -8.95 -3.51 19.96
N THR A 96 -8.63 -2.98 18.79
CA THR A 96 -7.77 -1.80 18.66
C THR A 96 -8.46 -0.59 19.27
N VAL A 97 -7.69 0.22 19.97
CA VAL A 97 -8.12 1.51 20.53
C VAL A 97 -7.27 2.63 19.94
N CYS A 98 -7.85 3.83 19.84
CA CYS A 98 -7.18 4.99 19.30
C CYS A 98 -7.20 6.15 20.31
N ALA A 99 -6.21 7.02 20.21
CA ALA A 99 -6.15 8.29 20.97
C ALA A 99 -5.49 9.36 20.11
N ASP A 100 -5.82 10.61 20.35
CA ASP A 100 -5.21 11.75 19.67
C ASP A 100 -4.10 12.35 20.53
N ILE A 101 -3.03 12.79 19.86
CA ILE A 101 -1.87 13.44 20.47
C ILE A 101 -1.54 14.70 19.69
N ASP A 102 -1.35 15.81 20.41
CA ASP A 102 -0.84 17.04 19.81
C ASP A 102 0.69 17.01 19.74
N VAL A 103 1.23 17.32 18.56
CA VAL A 103 2.67 17.44 18.32
C VAL A 103 3.00 18.80 17.73
N PRO A 104 4.25 19.32 17.85
CA PRO A 104 4.65 20.53 17.17
C PRO A 104 4.41 20.45 15.66
N ARG A 105 3.75 21.44 15.10
CA ARG A 105 3.59 21.53 13.64
C ARG A 105 4.97 21.68 12.96
N ASP A 106 5.85 22.47 13.55
CA ASP A 106 7.21 22.72 13.11
C ASP A 106 8.19 22.51 14.28
N TYR A 107 9.06 21.52 14.17
CA TYR A 107 10.06 21.23 15.20
C TYR A 107 11.19 22.25 15.27
N SER A 108 11.29 23.20 14.33
CA SER A 108 12.15 24.37 14.46
C SER A 108 11.57 25.44 15.38
N ASP A 109 10.26 25.42 15.61
CA ASP A 109 9.50 26.27 16.57
C ASP A 109 8.56 25.40 17.42
N PRO A 110 9.09 24.60 18.36
CA PRO A 110 8.31 23.61 19.10
C PRO A 110 7.27 24.21 20.08
N GLU A 111 7.41 25.48 20.42
CA GLU A 111 6.44 26.23 21.24
C GLU A 111 5.36 26.93 20.38
N GLY A 112 5.42 26.78 19.06
CA GLY A 112 4.50 27.39 18.11
C GLY A 112 3.18 26.63 17.96
N ALA A 113 2.65 26.60 16.73
CA ALA A 113 1.43 25.89 16.43
C ALA A 113 1.61 24.36 16.57
N THR A 114 0.55 23.68 17.00
CA THR A 114 0.48 22.21 17.06
C THR A 114 -0.40 21.64 15.96
N ILE A 115 -0.22 20.36 15.68
CA ILE A 115 -1.11 19.52 14.88
C ILE A 115 -1.52 18.31 15.73
N SER A 116 -2.69 17.75 15.46
CA SER A 116 -3.14 16.51 16.09
C SER A 116 -2.79 15.31 15.23
N LEU A 117 -2.37 14.22 15.85
CA LEU A 117 -2.13 12.91 15.23
C LEU A 117 -2.91 11.85 15.99
N THR A 118 -3.55 10.95 15.27
CA THR A 118 -4.18 9.77 15.88
C THR A 118 -3.15 8.64 16.01
N VAL A 119 -3.18 7.98 17.16
CA VAL A 119 -2.36 6.78 17.45
C VAL A 119 -3.30 5.61 17.65
N SER A 120 -3.10 4.52 16.92
CA SER A 120 -3.78 3.24 17.18
C SER A 120 -2.94 2.36 18.08
N ARG A 121 -3.61 1.53 18.90
CA ARG A 121 -2.98 0.56 19.80
C ARG A 121 -3.73 -0.77 19.74
N VAL A 122 -3.02 -1.84 19.39
CA VAL A 122 -3.43 -3.21 19.63
C VAL A 122 -2.80 -3.66 20.94
N PRO A 123 -3.56 -3.82 22.04
CA PRO A 123 -3.00 -4.17 23.34
C PRO A 123 -2.33 -5.55 23.35
N ALA A 124 -1.25 -5.70 24.11
CA ALA A 124 -0.65 -6.99 24.39
C ALA A 124 -1.67 -7.94 25.02
N THR A 125 -1.67 -9.21 24.60
CA THR A 125 -2.62 -10.21 25.12
C THR A 125 -2.15 -10.89 26.40
N GLY A 126 -0.89 -10.67 26.83
CA GLY A 126 -0.28 -11.20 28.03
C GLY A 126 0.44 -10.13 28.85
N GLU A 127 1.55 -10.49 29.49
CA GLU A 127 2.35 -9.55 30.29
C GLU A 127 3.14 -8.60 29.38
N ARG A 128 2.75 -7.32 29.39
CA ARG A 128 3.37 -6.30 28.56
C ARG A 128 4.81 -5.99 28.98
N ARG A 129 5.75 -6.03 28.02
CA ARG A 129 7.16 -5.70 28.20
C ARG A 129 7.57 -4.37 27.55
N GLY A 130 6.74 -3.83 26.65
CA GLY A 130 7.02 -2.58 25.95
C GLY A 130 6.03 -2.30 24.83
N VAL A 131 6.41 -1.41 23.92
CA VAL A 131 5.67 -1.06 22.72
C VAL A 131 6.51 -1.29 21.48
N ILE A 132 5.86 -1.70 20.37
CA ILE A 132 6.44 -1.72 19.03
C ILE A 132 5.67 -0.70 18.21
N ALA A 133 6.35 0.33 17.73
CA ALA A 133 5.77 1.28 16.77
C ALA A 133 5.99 0.81 15.35
N GLY A 134 4.93 0.82 14.54
CA GLY A 134 4.97 0.39 13.16
C GLY A 134 4.64 1.50 12.17
N ASN A 135 5.16 1.35 10.93
CA ASN A 135 4.76 2.15 9.79
C ASN A 135 4.70 1.29 8.51
N PRO A 136 3.59 1.32 7.75
CA PRO A 136 3.36 0.47 6.59
C PRO A 136 4.11 0.93 5.33
N GLY A 137 4.61 2.15 5.31
CA GLY A 137 5.33 2.70 4.17
C GLY A 137 4.47 3.59 3.26
N GLY A 138 4.66 3.45 1.98
CA GLY A 138 4.16 4.29 0.93
C GLY A 138 5.30 5.04 0.22
N PRO A 139 5.70 6.27 0.63
CA PRO A 139 5.25 7.11 1.75
C PRO A 139 3.78 7.54 1.63
N GLY A 140 3.20 7.99 2.75
CA GLY A 140 1.81 8.45 2.78
C GLY A 140 0.77 7.34 3.01
N GLY A 141 1.19 6.12 3.37
CA GLY A 141 0.27 5.05 3.78
C GLY A 141 -0.38 5.36 5.13
N ASP A 142 -1.72 5.13 5.21
CA ASP A 142 -2.46 5.12 6.48
C ASP A 142 -1.86 4.07 7.42
N ALA A 143 -1.53 4.48 8.63
CA ALA A 143 -0.84 3.61 9.56
C ALA A 143 -1.76 2.89 10.54
N LEU A 144 -2.95 3.42 10.84
CA LEU A 144 -3.76 2.97 11.96
C LEU A 144 -4.17 1.49 11.87
N GLY A 145 -4.43 1.01 10.66
CA GLY A 145 -4.84 -0.38 10.38
C GLY A 145 -3.68 -1.36 10.14
N MET A 146 -2.42 -0.93 10.21
CA MET A 146 -1.30 -1.76 9.75
C MET A 146 -1.11 -3.07 10.52
N PHE A 147 -1.48 -3.12 11.79
CA PHE A 147 -1.39 -4.34 12.61
C PHE A 147 -2.68 -5.16 12.62
N SER A 148 -3.48 -5.08 11.55
CA SER A 148 -4.58 -6.01 11.33
C SER A 148 -4.07 -7.36 10.81
N ASP A 149 -4.89 -8.41 10.96
CA ASP A 149 -4.53 -9.74 10.43
C ASP A 149 -4.44 -9.77 8.89
N GLU A 150 -4.98 -8.76 8.23
CA GLU A 150 -5.01 -8.62 6.77
C GLU A 150 -3.82 -7.80 6.22
N ALA A 151 -3.10 -7.06 7.08
CA ALA A 151 -1.93 -6.27 6.71
C ALA A 151 -0.64 -6.91 7.24
N VAL A 152 -0.13 -6.45 8.38
CA VAL A 152 1.09 -6.99 8.99
C VAL A 152 0.73 -7.91 10.14
N ARG A 153 1.01 -9.20 9.98
CA ARG A 153 0.76 -10.18 11.01
C ARG A 153 1.98 -10.38 11.90
N MET A 154 2.00 -9.68 13.02
CA MET A 154 3.03 -9.91 14.03
C MET A 154 2.90 -11.31 14.66
N PRO A 155 4.03 -12.02 14.92
CA PRO A 155 4.00 -13.32 15.59
C PRO A 155 3.24 -13.29 16.91
N THR A 156 2.50 -14.35 17.23
CA THR A 156 1.71 -14.45 18.47
C THR A 156 2.55 -14.20 19.72
N ALA A 157 3.77 -14.73 19.78
CA ALA A 157 4.67 -14.50 20.91
C ALA A 157 5.06 -13.01 21.08
N VAL A 158 5.11 -12.25 20.00
CA VAL A 158 5.31 -10.79 20.07
C VAL A 158 4.05 -10.11 20.59
N ARG A 159 2.87 -10.46 20.05
CA ARG A 159 1.58 -9.90 20.47
C ARG A 159 1.21 -10.22 21.94
N GLU A 160 1.76 -11.28 22.50
CA GLU A 160 1.61 -11.58 23.94
C GLU A 160 2.34 -10.57 24.82
N HIS A 161 3.43 -9.97 24.34
CA HIS A 161 4.33 -9.20 25.19
C HIS A 161 4.48 -7.73 24.81
N PHE A 162 4.00 -7.30 23.65
CA PHE A 162 4.14 -5.92 23.21
C PHE A 162 2.79 -5.32 22.79
N ASP A 163 2.54 -4.10 23.24
CA ASP A 163 1.52 -3.29 22.58
C ASP A 163 2.03 -2.90 21.19
N LEU A 164 1.21 -3.13 20.17
CA LEU A 164 1.53 -2.70 18.82
C LEU A 164 0.86 -1.35 18.59
N ILE A 165 1.65 -0.33 18.31
CA ILE A 165 1.15 1.02 18.05
C ILE A 165 1.47 1.46 16.62
N ALA A 166 0.57 2.21 16.03
CA ALA A 166 0.85 2.91 14.79
C ALA A 166 0.39 4.36 14.94
N VAL A 167 1.27 5.26 14.52
CA VAL A 167 1.02 6.70 14.55
C VAL A 167 0.69 7.14 13.14
N GLU A 168 -0.48 7.76 12.99
CA GLU A 168 -0.85 8.33 11.71
C GLU A 168 0.17 9.37 11.27
N PRO A 169 0.82 9.24 10.11
CA PRO A 169 1.75 10.24 9.62
C PRO A 169 1.09 11.62 9.48
N ARG A 170 1.84 12.68 9.80
CA ARG A 170 1.37 14.06 9.68
C ARG A 170 0.84 14.36 8.28
N GLY A 171 -0.27 15.07 8.21
CA GLY A 171 -0.92 15.47 6.97
C GLY A 171 -1.93 14.47 6.41
N LEU A 172 -2.02 13.25 6.96
CA LEU A 172 -3.02 12.24 6.58
C LEU A 172 -4.38 12.45 7.28
N ALA A 173 -5.35 11.64 6.88
CA ALA A 173 -6.77 11.85 7.18
C ALA A 173 -7.13 11.76 8.67
N TRP A 174 -6.43 10.91 9.44
CA TRP A 174 -6.75 10.62 10.84
C TRP A 174 -5.95 11.50 11.82
N GLY A 175 -5.55 12.66 11.41
CA GLY A 175 -4.89 13.68 12.22
C GLY A 175 -5.30 15.06 11.74
N THR A 176 -4.36 15.99 11.70
CA THR A 176 -4.51 17.27 11.00
C THR A 176 -4.16 17.05 9.52
N PRO A 177 -5.15 16.91 8.62
CA PRO A 177 -4.87 16.60 7.23
C PRO A 177 -4.27 17.81 6.50
N LEU A 178 -3.36 17.55 5.54
CA LEU A 178 -2.87 18.57 4.63
C LEU A 178 -3.91 18.84 3.54
N ASN A 179 -4.60 19.96 3.63
CA ASN A 179 -5.65 20.34 2.70
C ASN A 179 -5.08 21.12 1.50
N CYS A 180 -5.03 20.47 0.34
CA CYS A 180 -4.55 21.06 -0.90
C CYS A 180 -5.65 21.26 -1.95
N ASN A 181 -6.92 20.96 -1.66
CA ASN A 181 -8.07 21.09 -2.59
C ASN A 181 -7.74 20.55 -3.99
N VAL A 182 -7.17 19.35 -4.07
CA VAL A 182 -6.65 18.79 -5.34
C VAL A 182 -7.77 18.64 -6.37
N ALA A 183 -8.99 18.33 -5.93
CA ALA A 183 -10.17 18.24 -6.79
C ALA A 183 -10.52 19.55 -7.52
N ASP A 184 -10.12 20.69 -6.96
CA ASP A 184 -10.37 22.01 -7.56
C ASP A 184 -9.31 22.43 -8.59
N ILE A 185 -8.25 21.65 -8.76
CA ILE A 185 -7.17 21.97 -9.70
C ILE A 185 -7.61 21.63 -11.12
N PRO A 186 -7.69 22.63 -12.05
CA PRO A 186 -8.10 22.37 -13.41
C PRO A 186 -7.18 21.35 -14.10
N MET A 187 -7.75 20.50 -14.97
CA MET A 187 -7.00 19.53 -15.78
C MET A 187 -5.85 20.16 -16.56
N THR A 188 -5.98 21.43 -16.97
CA THR A 188 -4.91 22.18 -17.63
C THR A 188 -3.74 22.53 -16.70
N GLY A 189 -4.00 22.71 -15.39
CA GLY A 189 -2.97 22.85 -14.37
C GLY A 189 -2.22 21.53 -14.14
N LEU A 190 -2.93 20.42 -14.28
CA LEU A 190 -2.41 19.06 -14.26
C LEU A 190 -1.35 18.81 -15.35
N LEU A 191 -1.52 19.43 -16.50
CA LEU A 191 -0.66 19.27 -17.67
C LEU A 191 0.56 20.20 -17.68
N SER A 192 0.49 21.32 -16.95
CA SER A 192 1.51 22.39 -17.01
C SER A 192 2.38 22.54 -15.76
N GLY A 193 2.32 21.61 -14.81
CA GLY A 193 3.04 21.68 -13.53
C GLY A 193 2.09 21.50 -12.35
N GLN A 194 1.26 20.49 -12.41
CA GLN A 194 0.21 20.14 -11.46
C GLN A 194 0.64 20.24 -10.01
N VAL A 195 1.88 19.82 -9.72
CA VAL A 195 2.42 19.78 -8.38
C VAL A 195 2.69 21.17 -7.82
N GLY A 196 3.12 22.11 -8.66
CA GLY A 196 3.24 23.51 -8.26
C GLY A 196 1.88 24.15 -7.94
N ALA A 197 0.82 23.80 -8.70
CA ALA A 197 -0.54 24.26 -8.40
C ALA A 197 -1.08 23.63 -7.12
N MET A 198 -0.79 22.35 -6.89
CA MET A 198 -1.13 21.66 -5.65
C MET A 198 -0.41 22.32 -4.46
N TYR A 199 0.90 22.52 -4.55
CA TYR A 199 1.66 23.22 -3.50
C TYR A 199 1.10 24.61 -3.21
N ALA A 200 0.81 25.40 -4.25
CA ALA A 200 0.23 26.73 -4.08
C ALA A 200 -1.15 26.69 -3.39
N SER A 201 -1.96 25.66 -3.67
CA SER A 201 -3.24 25.45 -2.99
C SER A 201 -3.05 25.02 -1.52
N CYS A 202 -2.10 24.12 -1.22
CA CYS A 202 -1.76 23.77 0.17
C CYS A 202 -1.34 25.03 0.94
N GLU A 203 -0.44 25.85 0.37
CA GLU A 203 0.03 27.09 0.99
C GLU A 203 -1.07 28.16 1.18
N ALA A 204 -2.04 28.20 0.27
CA ALA A 204 -3.18 29.11 0.40
C ALA A 204 -4.12 28.73 1.54
N ASN A 205 -4.27 27.44 1.79
CA ASN A 205 -5.13 26.93 2.88
C ASN A 205 -4.40 26.90 4.23
N GLU A 206 -3.17 26.41 4.24
CA GLU A 206 -2.36 26.20 5.45
C GLU A 206 -0.90 26.61 5.23
N PRO A 207 -0.59 27.92 5.28
CA PRO A 207 0.74 28.43 4.98
C PRO A 207 1.84 27.73 5.80
N GLY A 208 2.86 27.18 5.11
CA GLY A 208 4.02 26.53 5.69
C GLY A 208 3.81 25.08 6.13
N TYR A 209 2.58 24.55 6.15
CA TYR A 209 2.36 23.17 6.63
C TYR A 209 2.90 22.14 5.65
N ALA A 210 2.71 22.33 4.34
CA ALA A 210 3.24 21.43 3.32
C ALA A 210 4.77 21.22 3.42
N ALA A 211 5.50 22.26 3.81
CA ALA A 211 6.96 22.19 3.99
C ALA A 211 7.38 21.36 5.21
N THR A 212 6.50 21.14 6.18
CA THR A 212 6.80 20.31 7.38
C THR A 212 6.50 18.83 7.18
N ILE A 213 5.91 18.43 6.05
CA ILE A 213 5.65 17.04 5.72
C ILE A 213 6.95 16.39 5.23
N THR A 214 7.74 15.88 6.18
CA THR A 214 9.06 15.27 5.94
C THR A 214 9.22 14.01 6.76
N THR A 215 10.07 13.08 6.31
CA THR A 215 10.44 11.88 7.07
C THR A 215 11.07 12.23 8.42
N GLU A 216 11.90 13.27 8.47
CA GLU A 216 12.50 13.73 9.72
C GLU A 216 11.44 14.18 10.74
N ASN A 217 10.48 15.00 10.34
CA ASN A 217 9.44 15.47 11.26
C ASN A 217 8.53 14.33 11.71
N THR A 218 8.20 13.39 10.83
CA THR A 218 7.44 12.18 11.20
C THR A 218 8.21 11.31 12.20
N ALA A 219 9.54 11.19 12.06
CA ALA A 219 10.37 10.52 13.05
C ALA A 219 10.40 11.25 14.41
N ARG A 220 10.37 12.58 14.39
CA ARG A 220 10.25 13.40 15.61
C ARG A 220 8.87 13.26 16.27
N ASP A 221 7.80 13.12 15.48
CA ASP A 221 6.45 12.80 15.97
C ASP A 221 6.45 11.46 16.72
N LEU A 222 7.05 10.42 16.14
CA LEU A 222 7.20 9.12 16.80
C LEU A 222 7.94 9.24 18.12
N ASN A 223 9.00 10.06 18.20
CA ASN A 223 9.70 10.27 19.46
C ASN A 223 8.87 11.05 20.48
N HIS A 224 8.06 12.01 20.06
CA HIS A 224 7.13 12.71 20.91
C HIS A 224 6.07 11.74 21.47
N VAL A 225 5.49 10.89 20.61
CA VAL A 225 4.55 9.83 21.01
C VAL A 225 5.21 8.88 22.02
N ARG A 226 6.45 8.43 21.78
CA ARG A 226 7.21 7.60 22.74
C ARG A 226 7.26 8.24 24.13
N ASP A 227 7.56 9.55 24.17
CA ASP A 227 7.70 10.30 25.42
C ASP A 227 6.36 10.44 26.16
N VAL A 228 5.28 10.77 25.43
CA VAL A 228 3.91 10.85 25.97
C VAL A 228 3.45 9.48 26.51
N LEU A 229 3.80 8.39 25.82
CA LEU A 229 3.51 7.02 26.26
C LEU A 229 4.38 6.57 27.45
N GLY A 230 5.31 7.42 27.91
CA GLY A 230 6.19 7.13 29.05
C GLY A 230 7.17 5.97 28.77
N GLN A 231 7.58 5.77 27.52
CA GLN A 231 8.49 4.68 27.16
C GLN A 231 9.93 5.19 27.16
N ASP A 232 10.83 4.52 27.86
CA ASP A 232 12.26 4.83 27.85
C ASP A 232 12.84 4.58 26.45
N VAL A 233 12.48 3.46 25.84
CA VAL A 233 12.81 3.09 24.46
C VAL A 233 11.56 2.63 23.72
N MET A 234 11.57 2.74 22.39
CA MET A 234 10.53 2.24 21.52
C MET A 234 11.12 1.20 20.58
N HIS A 235 10.51 0.01 20.52
CA HIS A 235 10.81 -0.97 19.49
C HIS A 235 10.15 -0.55 18.20
N LEU A 236 10.73 -0.92 17.05
CA LEU A 236 10.33 -0.40 15.75
C LEU A 236 10.06 -1.52 14.75
N TYR A 237 9.04 -1.34 13.94
CA TYR A 237 8.79 -2.15 12.75
C TYR A 237 8.54 -1.23 11.55
N GLY A 238 9.34 -1.35 10.51
CA GLY A 238 9.17 -0.58 9.27
C GLY A 238 8.97 -1.51 8.08
N LEU A 239 7.92 -1.26 7.28
CA LEU A 239 7.67 -1.94 6.02
C LEU A 239 7.86 -0.95 4.86
N SER A 240 8.60 -1.36 3.81
CA SER A 240 8.73 -0.52 2.61
C SER A 240 9.38 0.84 2.92
N TYR A 241 8.78 1.98 2.54
CA TYR A 241 9.21 3.31 3.00
C TYR A 241 9.29 3.41 4.54
N GLY A 242 8.46 2.64 5.26
CA GLY A 242 8.56 2.59 6.73
C GLY A 242 9.94 2.18 7.23
N THR A 243 10.73 1.46 6.43
CA THR A 243 12.13 1.14 6.76
C THR A 243 13.02 2.38 6.76
N ASP A 244 12.75 3.33 5.86
CA ASP A 244 13.42 4.64 5.82
C ASP A 244 13.04 5.50 7.03
N LEU A 245 11.74 5.58 7.35
CA LEU A 245 11.25 6.30 8.50
C LEU A 245 11.81 5.75 9.82
N MET A 246 11.78 4.43 10.02
CA MET A 246 12.29 3.82 11.25
C MET A 246 13.82 3.91 11.36
N SER A 247 14.53 3.85 10.24
CA SER A 247 15.98 4.08 10.19
C SER A 247 16.31 5.56 10.47
N THR A 248 15.47 6.49 9.99
CA THR A 248 15.61 7.93 10.32
C THR A 248 15.39 8.16 11.81
N TYR A 249 14.35 7.57 12.40
CA TYR A 249 14.14 7.62 13.85
C TYR A 249 15.34 7.07 14.62
N ALA A 250 15.81 5.89 14.25
CA ALA A 250 16.94 5.23 14.90
C ALA A 250 18.26 6.02 14.78
N THR A 251 18.45 6.74 13.67
CA THR A 251 19.60 7.63 13.47
C THR A 251 19.52 8.87 14.35
N LEU A 252 18.34 9.49 14.46
CA LEU A 252 18.13 10.71 15.26
C LEU A 252 18.10 10.42 16.76
N PHE A 253 17.58 9.27 17.16
CA PHE A 253 17.32 8.91 18.56
C PHE A 253 17.87 7.51 18.90
N PRO A 254 19.18 7.26 18.73
CA PRO A 254 19.74 5.93 18.94
C PRO A 254 19.59 5.40 20.36
N ASP A 255 19.62 6.28 21.37
CA ASP A 255 19.41 5.95 22.79
C ASP A 255 17.93 5.75 23.18
N LYS A 256 17.00 6.05 22.27
CA LYS A 256 15.56 5.83 22.40
C LYS A 256 15.05 4.68 21.54
N THR A 257 15.94 4.09 20.77
CA THR A 257 15.62 2.97 19.88
C THR A 257 15.87 1.66 20.59
N GLY A 258 14.83 0.83 20.68
CA GLY A 258 14.93 -0.55 21.13
C GLY A 258 15.31 -1.49 19.99
N ARG A 259 14.69 -2.68 19.94
CA ARG A 259 14.87 -3.62 18.83
C ARG A 259 14.08 -3.18 17.61
N MET A 260 14.60 -3.42 16.43
CA MET A 260 14.03 -2.93 15.17
C MET A 260 14.00 -4.04 14.13
N VAL A 261 12.87 -4.18 13.45
CA VAL A 261 12.72 -5.02 12.24
C VAL A 261 12.46 -4.11 11.05
N LEU A 262 13.25 -4.30 9.99
CA LEU A 262 13.12 -3.58 8.72
C LEU A 262 12.72 -4.59 7.65
N ASP A 263 11.47 -4.50 7.20
CA ASP A 263 10.86 -5.44 6.25
C ASP A 263 10.76 -4.82 4.86
N SER A 264 11.31 -5.50 3.86
CA SER A 264 11.32 -5.02 2.46
C SER A 264 11.90 -3.61 2.34
N SER A 265 13.19 -3.49 2.68
CA SER A 265 13.87 -2.22 2.84
C SER A 265 14.08 -1.47 1.52
N VAL A 266 13.88 -0.16 1.55
CA VAL A 266 14.32 0.74 0.48
C VAL A 266 15.84 0.83 0.44
N ASP A 267 16.41 1.13 -0.73
CA ASP A 267 17.81 1.53 -0.86
C ASP A 267 17.94 3.01 -0.48
N PRO A 268 18.67 3.37 0.59
CA PRO A 268 18.84 4.76 1.01
C PRO A 268 19.45 5.66 -0.06
N ALA A 269 20.21 5.10 -1.00
CA ALA A 269 20.83 5.85 -2.09
C ALA A 269 19.85 6.18 -3.23
N ASP A 270 18.68 5.53 -3.29
CA ASP A 270 17.70 5.69 -4.36
C ASP A 270 16.57 6.69 -4.05
N ARG A 271 16.67 7.43 -2.96
CA ARG A 271 15.71 8.47 -2.56
C ARG A 271 15.79 9.68 -3.48
N TYR A 272 14.72 10.16 -4.15
CA TYR A 272 13.53 9.39 -4.56
C TYR A 272 13.52 9.32 -6.08
N PHE A 273 14.18 10.29 -6.75
CA PHE A 273 14.15 10.35 -8.21
C PHE A 273 14.89 9.18 -8.87
N ARG A 274 15.88 8.59 -8.19
CA ARG A 274 16.56 7.38 -8.68
C ARG A 274 15.71 6.12 -8.56
N LEU A 275 14.80 6.07 -7.58
CA LEU A 275 13.98 4.89 -7.34
C LEU A 275 13.16 4.46 -8.57
N GLY A 276 12.72 5.43 -9.39
CA GLY A 276 12.00 5.13 -10.63
C GLY A 276 12.78 4.18 -11.56
N ASP A 277 14.02 4.54 -11.85
CA ASP A 277 14.89 3.77 -12.72
C ASP A 277 15.35 2.45 -12.06
N SER A 278 15.62 2.47 -10.75
CA SER A 278 16.12 1.30 -10.03
C SER A 278 15.06 0.20 -9.96
N ARG A 279 13.78 0.52 -9.73
CA ARG A 279 12.70 -0.47 -9.57
C ARG A 279 12.03 -0.91 -10.86
N GLU A 280 12.12 -0.14 -11.97
CA GLU A 280 11.47 -0.49 -13.23
C GLU A 280 11.84 -1.89 -13.75
N PRO A 281 13.12 -2.30 -13.76
CA PRO A 281 13.52 -3.65 -14.17
C PRO A 281 12.92 -4.76 -13.31
N TRP A 282 12.81 -4.56 -12.01
CA TRP A 282 12.25 -5.54 -11.07
C TRP A 282 10.75 -5.73 -11.26
N ARG A 283 10.01 -4.63 -11.49
CA ARG A 283 8.58 -4.67 -11.80
C ARG A 283 8.29 -5.42 -13.10
N ARG A 284 9.11 -5.17 -14.11
CA ARG A 284 9.00 -5.85 -15.41
C ARG A 284 9.33 -7.33 -15.28
N GLU A 285 10.35 -7.65 -14.51
CA GLU A 285 10.72 -9.04 -14.25
C GLU A 285 9.60 -9.77 -13.51
N ALA A 286 9.05 -9.20 -12.43
CA ALA A 286 7.95 -9.79 -11.68
C ALA A 286 6.70 -10.01 -12.55
N LEU A 287 6.35 -9.05 -13.42
CA LEU A 287 5.24 -9.20 -14.35
C LEU A 287 5.50 -10.34 -15.36
N ASN A 288 6.69 -10.41 -15.94
CA ASN A 288 7.05 -11.46 -16.88
C ASN A 288 7.08 -12.83 -16.20
N ALA A 289 7.57 -12.89 -14.95
CA ALA A 289 7.56 -14.11 -14.16
C ALA A 289 6.13 -14.58 -13.83
N MET A 290 5.21 -13.66 -13.53
CA MET A 290 3.80 -13.98 -13.35
C MET A 290 3.18 -14.58 -14.64
N PHE A 291 3.39 -13.96 -15.79
CA PHE A 291 2.89 -14.52 -17.05
C PHE A 291 3.51 -15.88 -17.37
N GLN A 292 4.79 -16.09 -17.04
CA GLN A 292 5.42 -17.40 -17.20
C GLN A 292 4.85 -18.42 -16.22
N TRP A 293 4.62 -18.05 -14.96
CA TRP A 293 3.99 -18.91 -13.95
C TRP A 293 2.60 -19.39 -14.39
N ILE A 294 1.82 -18.51 -15.02
CA ILE A 294 0.51 -18.85 -15.60
C ILE A 294 0.69 -19.78 -16.81
N ALA A 295 1.66 -19.50 -17.69
CA ALA A 295 1.95 -20.32 -18.87
C ALA A 295 2.39 -21.74 -18.49
N ASP A 296 3.17 -21.91 -17.42
CA ASP A 296 3.60 -23.20 -16.90
C ASP A 296 2.42 -24.05 -16.34
N ARG A 297 1.21 -23.44 -16.24
CA ARG A 297 -0.04 -24.05 -15.79
C ARG A 297 -1.15 -23.97 -16.85
N ASP A 298 -0.76 -24.10 -18.12
CA ASP A 298 -1.70 -24.07 -19.24
C ASP A 298 -2.75 -25.19 -19.17
N ASP A 299 -2.42 -26.32 -18.54
CA ASP A 299 -3.36 -27.41 -18.25
C ASP A 299 -4.47 -27.00 -17.26
N GLU A 300 -4.24 -26.00 -16.42
CA GLU A 300 -5.22 -25.44 -15.46
C GLU A 300 -5.99 -24.26 -16.07
N TYR A 301 -5.26 -23.31 -16.68
CA TYR A 301 -5.84 -22.02 -17.10
C TYR A 301 -6.19 -21.94 -18.60
N GLY A 302 -5.51 -22.71 -19.47
CA GLY A 302 -5.78 -22.71 -20.92
C GLY A 302 -5.43 -21.40 -21.62
N LEU A 303 -4.45 -20.64 -21.09
CA LEU A 303 -4.10 -19.30 -21.58
C LEU A 303 -2.91 -19.28 -22.54
N GLY A 304 -2.25 -20.42 -22.73
CA GLY A 304 -1.08 -20.59 -23.57
C GLY A 304 0.15 -21.04 -22.81
N THR A 305 1.13 -21.58 -23.53
CA THR A 305 2.34 -22.24 -23.00
C THR A 305 3.56 -21.32 -22.92
N THR A 306 3.40 -20.03 -23.22
CA THR A 306 4.46 -19.02 -23.12
C THR A 306 3.92 -17.73 -22.46
N ALA A 307 4.83 -16.99 -21.84
CA ALA A 307 4.49 -15.69 -21.23
C ALA A 307 3.85 -14.74 -22.25
N LEU A 308 4.31 -14.73 -23.51
CA LEU A 308 3.77 -13.89 -24.57
C LEU A 308 2.31 -14.27 -24.93
N GLN A 309 1.98 -15.57 -24.96
CA GLN A 309 0.62 -16.03 -25.23
C GLN A 309 -0.33 -15.63 -24.08
N VAL A 310 0.09 -15.80 -22.85
CA VAL A 310 -0.67 -15.33 -21.65
C VAL A 310 -0.86 -13.82 -21.70
N TYR A 311 0.21 -13.06 -21.95
CA TYR A 311 0.14 -11.61 -22.13
C TYR A 311 -0.88 -11.20 -23.21
N ALA A 312 -0.91 -11.91 -24.34
CA ALA A 312 -1.87 -11.59 -25.41
C ALA A 312 -3.33 -11.76 -24.93
N ARG A 313 -3.62 -12.81 -24.15
CA ARG A 313 -4.96 -13.03 -23.55
C ARG A 313 -5.29 -11.96 -22.51
N TRP A 314 -4.36 -11.66 -21.63
CA TRP A 314 -4.46 -10.61 -20.63
C TRP A 314 -4.73 -9.24 -21.29
N SER A 315 -3.94 -8.85 -22.29
CA SER A 315 -4.11 -7.59 -23.01
C SER A 315 -5.45 -7.52 -23.77
N GLN A 316 -5.92 -8.67 -24.28
CA GLN A 316 -7.24 -8.79 -24.88
C GLN A 316 -8.35 -8.52 -23.87
N ARG A 317 -8.26 -9.07 -22.64
CA ARG A 317 -9.23 -8.82 -21.57
C ARG A 317 -9.31 -7.35 -21.18
N ILE A 318 -8.16 -6.70 -21.02
CA ILE A 318 -8.12 -5.25 -20.78
C ILE A 318 -8.79 -4.48 -21.92
N ASN A 319 -8.54 -4.87 -23.17
CA ASN A 319 -9.18 -4.22 -24.31
C ASN A 319 -10.70 -4.46 -24.34
N GLU A 320 -11.18 -5.62 -23.92
CA GLU A 320 -12.61 -5.90 -23.77
C GLU A 320 -13.23 -5.05 -22.64
N GLU A 321 -12.49 -4.83 -21.54
CA GLU A 321 -12.94 -4.04 -20.39
C GLU A 321 -13.03 -2.54 -20.71
N VAL A 322 -11.96 -1.94 -21.26
CA VAL A 322 -11.84 -0.48 -21.39
C VAL A 322 -11.68 0.03 -22.82
N GLY A 323 -11.57 -0.85 -23.81
CA GLY A 323 -11.40 -0.50 -25.22
C GLY A 323 -10.02 0.01 -25.59
N ALA A 324 -9.01 -0.34 -24.81
CA ALA A 324 -7.59 -0.06 -25.04
C ALA A 324 -6.74 -1.25 -24.58
N PRO A 325 -5.58 -1.52 -25.22
CA PRO A 325 -4.70 -2.60 -24.77
C PRO A 325 -4.07 -2.25 -23.41
N GLY A 326 -3.63 -3.28 -22.67
CA GLY A 326 -2.83 -3.08 -21.46
C GLY A 326 -1.61 -2.23 -21.74
N GLN A 327 -1.36 -1.21 -20.91
CA GLN A 327 -0.26 -0.26 -21.10
C GLN A 327 1.07 -0.82 -20.55
N VAL A 328 1.44 -2.01 -21.01
CA VAL A 328 2.68 -2.69 -20.66
C VAL A 328 3.27 -3.30 -21.92
N TYR A 329 4.58 -3.19 -22.14
CA TYR A 329 5.26 -3.87 -23.23
C TYR A 329 5.09 -5.40 -23.14
N PRO A 330 4.92 -6.06 -24.29
CA PRO A 330 4.89 -7.52 -24.34
C PRO A 330 6.20 -8.12 -23.80
N PRO A 331 6.13 -9.28 -23.11
CA PRO A 331 7.32 -10.04 -22.73
C PRO A 331 8.11 -10.51 -23.96
N PRO A 332 9.41 -10.83 -23.79
CA PRO A 332 10.22 -11.40 -24.86
C PRO A 332 9.62 -12.69 -25.44
N THR A 333 9.83 -12.92 -26.74
CA THR A 333 9.40 -14.15 -27.41
C THR A 333 10.19 -15.36 -26.93
N GLN A 334 9.52 -16.52 -26.92
CA GLN A 334 10.09 -17.82 -26.55
C GLN A 334 9.99 -18.82 -27.71
N VAL A 335 10.66 -19.93 -27.60
CA VAL A 335 10.63 -21.00 -28.65
C VAL A 335 9.20 -21.46 -28.93
N GLY A 336 8.34 -21.50 -27.90
CA GLY A 336 6.92 -21.86 -28.05
C GLY A 336 6.08 -20.85 -28.86
N ASP A 337 6.61 -19.64 -29.10
CA ASP A 337 5.97 -18.60 -29.92
C ASP A 337 6.38 -18.65 -31.38
N VAL A 338 7.36 -19.51 -31.73
CA VAL A 338 7.91 -19.58 -33.10
C VAL A 338 6.95 -20.35 -34.00
N PRO A 339 6.41 -19.73 -35.08
CA PRO A 339 5.58 -20.45 -36.02
C PRO A 339 6.36 -21.59 -36.72
N ALA A 340 5.67 -22.67 -37.06
CA ALA A 340 6.27 -23.83 -37.74
C ALA A 340 7.06 -23.47 -39.03
N ALA A 341 6.68 -22.39 -39.71
CA ALA A 341 7.39 -21.89 -40.89
C ALA A 341 8.82 -21.37 -40.62
N PHE A 342 9.13 -21.07 -39.34
CA PHE A 342 10.44 -20.58 -38.88
C PHE A 342 11.16 -21.57 -37.98
N ALA A 343 10.71 -22.82 -37.92
CA ALA A 343 11.28 -23.86 -37.05
C ALA A 343 12.77 -24.16 -37.34
N ASP A 344 13.22 -23.88 -38.55
CA ASP A 344 14.63 -24.08 -38.97
C ASP A 344 15.57 -22.98 -38.42
N ASP A 345 15.04 -21.80 -38.07
CA ASP A 345 15.82 -20.69 -37.48
C ASP A 345 14.97 -19.93 -36.45
N PRO A 346 14.71 -20.54 -35.29
CA PRO A 346 13.88 -19.95 -34.25
C PRO A 346 14.50 -18.68 -33.62
N GLU A 347 15.83 -18.61 -33.54
CA GLU A 347 16.53 -17.47 -32.95
C GLU A 347 16.35 -16.20 -33.79
N ALA A 348 16.48 -16.31 -35.13
CA ALA A 348 16.27 -15.20 -36.04
C ALA A 348 14.81 -14.68 -35.97
N PHE A 349 13.84 -15.60 -35.86
CA PHE A 349 12.44 -15.19 -35.65
C PHE A 349 12.27 -14.45 -34.34
N MET A 350 12.76 -14.97 -33.21
CA MET A 350 12.62 -14.35 -31.91
C MET A 350 13.26 -12.95 -31.87
N GLN A 351 14.48 -12.79 -32.41
CA GLN A 351 15.13 -11.47 -32.51
C GLN A 351 14.32 -10.47 -33.34
N LEU A 352 13.74 -10.93 -34.46
CA LEU A 352 12.87 -10.07 -35.28
C LEU A 352 11.60 -9.72 -34.54
N ALA A 353 10.94 -10.67 -33.90
CA ALA A 353 9.71 -10.50 -33.17
C ALA A 353 9.91 -9.53 -31.97
N ASP A 354 10.96 -9.70 -31.19
CA ASP A 354 11.30 -8.84 -30.05
C ASP A 354 11.60 -7.39 -30.50
N GLY A 355 12.07 -7.18 -31.73
CA GLY A 355 12.21 -5.85 -32.31
C GLY A 355 10.90 -5.24 -32.84
N VAL A 356 9.97 -6.06 -33.32
CA VAL A 356 8.73 -5.62 -33.96
C VAL A 356 7.56 -5.50 -32.99
N LEU A 357 7.41 -6.45 -32.05
CA LEU A 357 6.26 -6.48 -31.14
C LEU A 357 6.11 -5.22 -30.28
N PRO A 358 7.17 -4.66 -29.67
CA PRO A 358 7.04 -3.42 -28.91
C PRO A 358 6.59 -2.23 -29.78
N VAL A 359 7.06 -2.18 -31.05
CA VAL A 359 6.67 -1.11 -31.99
C VAL A 359 5.21 -1.28 -32.42
N ALA A 360 4.78 -2.49 -32.73
CA ALA A 360 3.40 -2.79 -33.08
C ALA A 360 2.46 -2.48 -31.92
N TRP A 361 2.82 -2.92 -30.71
CA TRP A 361 2.10 -2.62 -29.48
C TRP A 361 2.00 -1.09 -29.26
N ARG A 362 3.13 -0.39 -29.38
CA ARG A 362 3.17 1.07 -29.22
C ARG A 362 2.25 1.79 -30.20
N SER A 363 2.22 1.34 -31.46
CA SER A 363 1.34 1.89 -32.50
C SER A 363 -0.14 1.63 -32.19
N HIS A 364 -0.47 0.43 -31.69
CA HIS A 364 -1.83 0.08 -31.27
C HIS A 364 -2.26 0.88 -30.04
N SER A 365 -1.41 0.96 -29.01
CA SER A 365 -1.65 1.75 -27.80
C SER A 365 -1.86 3.24 -28.13
N PHE A 366 -1.04 3.80 -29.03
CA PHE A 366 -1.21 5.17 -29.52
C PHE A 366 -2.57 5.37 -30.19
N ALA A 367 -2.95 4.49 -31.13
CA ALA A 367 -4.21 4.58 -31.83
C ALA A 367 -5.42 4.48 -30.86
N ALA A 368 -5.37 3.54 -29.93
CA ALA A 368 -6.40 3.36 -28.91
C ALA A 368 -6.52 4.60 -27.99
N ASN A 369 -5.38 5.13 -27.53
CA ASN A 369 -5.34 6.30 -26.66
C ASN A 369 -5.80 7.59 -27.36
N LEU A 370 -5.59 7.70 -28.68
CA LEU A 370 -6.13 8.80 -29.49
C LEU A 370 -7.67 8.75 -29.55
N MET A 371 -8.24 7.55 -29.61
CA MET A 371 -9.69 7.35 -29.65
C MET A 371 -10.34 7.45 -28.26
N ARG A 372 -9.64 7.03 -27.21
CA ARG A 372 -10.08 7.01 -25.81
C ARG A 372 -8.94 7.38 -24.88
N PRO A 373 -8.66 8.68 -24.70
CA PRO A 373 -7.54 9.13 -23.87
C PRO A 373 -7.61 8.57 -22.44
N GLY A 374 -6.53 7.93 -21.98
CA GLY A 374 -6.41 7.41 -20.63
C GLY A 374 -7.18 6.12 -20.32
N ALA A 375 -7.92 5.56 -21.28
CA ALA A 375 -8.76 4.36 -21.03
C ALA A 375 -7.95 3.16 -20.50
N GLY A 376 -6.74 2.94 -21.02
CA GLY A 376 -5.90 1.82 -20.58
C GLY A 376 -5.58 1.83 -19.08
N ASN A 377 -5.46 3.00 -18.47
CA ASN A 377 -5.19 3.16 -17.03
C ASN A 377 -6.44 2.97 -16.15
N GLN A 378 -7.63 2.91 -16.73
CA GLN A 378 -8.89 2.70 -16.01
C GLN A 378 -9.23 1.21 -15.83
N SER A 379 -8.46 0.31 -16.43
CA SER A 379 -8.68 -1.13 -16.29
C SER A 379 -8.41 -1.58 -14.86
N VAL A 380 -9.41 -2.20 -14.24
CA VAL A 380 -9.29 -2.82 -12.91
C VAL A 380 -8.33 -4.00 -12.98
N LEU A 381 -8.40 -4.81 -14.06
CA LEU A 381 -7.48 -5.92 -14.27
C LEU A 381 -6.01 -5.43 -14.34
N LEU A 382 -5.72 -4.31 -15.03
CA LEU A 382 -4.36 -3.75 -15.05
C LEU A 382 -3.91 -3.33 -13.65
N GLN A 383 -4.77 -2.65 -12.87
CA GLN A 383 -4.44 -2.20 -11.52
C GLN A 383 -4.16 -3.39 -10.58
N GLN A 384 -4.99 -4.44 -10.63
CA GLN A 384 -4.74 -5.66 -9.85
C GLN A 384 -3.48 -6.40 -10.32
N THR A 385 -3.24 -6.45 -11.62
CA THR A 385 -2.00 -7.02 -12.16
C THR A 385 -0.77 -6.27 -11.66
N PHE A 386 -0.85 -4.96 -11.57
CA PHE A 386 0.22 -4.15 -10.99
C PHE A 386 0.44 -4.48 -9.51
N ALA A 387 -0.62 -4.59 -8.72
CA ALA A 387 -0.54 -5.02 -7.31
C ALA A 387 0.03 -6.45 -7.18
N ALA A 388 -0.34 -7.36 -8.09
CA ALA A 388 0.16 -8.74 -8.11
C ALA A 388 1.66 -8.86 -8.40
N THR A 389 2.32 -7.80 -8.91
CA THR A 389 3.80 -7.79 -8.99
C THR A 389 4.47 -7.76 -7.62
N TYR A 390 3.72 -7.45 -6.55
CA TYR A 390 4.22 -7.41 -5.17
C TYR A 390 4.06 -8.71 -4.40
N SER A 391 3.31 -9.70 -4.93
CA SER A 391 3.12 -10.98 -4.23
C SER A 391 2.72 -12.10 -5.18
N GLU A 392 3.49 -13.18 -5.17
CA GLU A 392 3.17 -14.40 -5.92
C GLU A 392 1.82 -15.02 -5.52
N SER A 393 1.36 -14.77 -4.29
CA SER A 393 0.07 -15.28 -3.80
C SER A 393 -1.14 -14.71 -4.54
N MET A 394 -0.98 -13.58 -5.25
CA MET A 394 -2.02 -12.95 -6.06
C MET A 394 -2.05 -13.44 -7.52
N TRP A 395 -1.02 -14.18 -7.98
CA TRP A 395 -0.94 -14.62 -9.37
C TRP A 395 -2.08 -15.55 -9.82
N PRO A 396 -2.57 -16.49 -8.97
CA PRO A 396 -3.76 -17.27 -9.30
C PRO A 396 -5.00 -16.42 -9.59
N ASP A 397 -5.22 -15.36 -8.79
CA ASP A 397 -6.41 -14.49 -8.95
C ASP A 397 -6.35 -13.73 -10.28
N ILE A 398 -5.14 -13.30 -10.70
CA ILE A 398 -4.94 -12.69 -12.02
C ILE A 398 -5.20 -13.71 -13.14
N ALA A 399 -4.73 -14.96 -13.00
CA ALA A 399 -5.00 -16.00 -13.99
C ALA A 399 -6.51 -16.27 -14.12
N ASP A 400 -7.21 -16.41 -13.01
CA ASP A 400 -8.66 -16.60 -12.97
C ASP A 400 -9.41 -15.42 -13.60
N ALA A 401 -9.00 -14.18 -13.30
CA ALA A 401 -9.57 -12.99 -13.91
C ALA A 401 -9.38 -12.95 -15.43
N VAL A 402 -8.24 -13.40 -15.95
CA VAL A 402 -8.00 -13.50 -17.38
C VAL A 402 -8.87 -14.60 -18.00
N VAL A 403 -9.07 -15.74 -17.35
CA VAL A 403 -9.93 -16.84 -17.83
C VAL A 403 -11.38 -16.44 -17.86
N THR A 404 -11.89 -15.90 -16.75
CA THR A 404 -13.33 -15.62 -16.56
C THR A 404 -13.76 -14.30 -17.20
N GLY A 405 -12.85 -13.32 -17.26
CA GLY A 405 -13.14 -11.92 -17.58
C GLY A 405 -13.81 -11.17 -16.43
N GLU A 406 -13.87 -11.77 -15.25
CA GLU A 406 -14.43 -11.17 -14.04
C GLU A 406 -13.27 -10.85 -13.08
N VAL A 407 -13.20 -9.61 -12.63
CA VAL A 407 -12.22 -9.17 -11.64
C VAL A 407 -12.93 -9.13 -10.29
N GLU A 408 -12.48 -9.93 -9.34
CA GLU A 408 -13.03 -9.86 -7.99
C GLU A 408 -12.68 -8.50 -7.36
N THR A 409 -13.70 -7.75 -6.99
CA THR A 409 -13.57 -6.53 -6.20
C THR A 409 -14.04 -6.81 -4.79
N SER A 410 -13.25 -6.41 -3.80
CA SER A 410 -13.68 -6.53 -2.40
C SER A 410 -14.85 -5.59 -2.14
N GLU A 411 -15.85 -6.08 -1.41
CA GLU A 411 -16.87 -5.21 -0.86
C GLU A 411 -16.24 -4.28 0.18
N LEU A 412 -16.67 -3.02 0.18
CA LEU A 412 -16.22 -2.10 1.23
C LEU A 412 -16.65 -2.61 2.60
N PRO A 413 -15.81 -2.43 3.63
CA PRO A 413 -16.18 -2.79 5.00
C PRO A 413 -17.45 -2.05 5.44
N GLU A 414 -18.20 -2.66 6.36
CA GLU A 414 -19.43 -2.04 6.88
C GLU A 414 -19.12 -0.67 7.51
N GLY A 415 -19.83 0.36 7.06
CA GLY A 415 -19.67 1.74 7.53
C GLY A 415 -18.59 2.56 6.80
N VAL A 416 -17.92 1.99 5.79
CA VAL A 416 -16.98 2.71 4.92
C VAL A 416 -17.68 3.06 3.60
N THR A 417 -17.63 4.31 3.19
CA THR A 417 -18.23 4.76 1.93
C THR A 417 -17.19 4.88 0.82
N PRO A 418 -17.59 4.83 -0.47
CA PRO A 418 -16.68 5.12 -1.58
C PRO A 418 -16.03 6.50 -1.47
N GLU A 419 -16.75 7.49 -0.93
CA GLU A 419 -16.25 8.84 -0.69
C GLU A 419 -15.11 8.85 0.34
N ASP A 420 -15.23 8.06 1.42
CA ASP A 420 -14.18 7.91 2.43
C ASP A 420 -12.90 7.33 1.79
N MET A 421 -13.05 6.27 0.98
CA MET A 421 -11.92 5.65 0.28
C MET A 421 -11.26 6.58 -0.74
N MET A 422 -12.06 7.38 -1.45
CA MET A 422 -11.51 8.36 -2.40
C MET A 422 -10.74 9.47 -1.68
N ALA A 423 -11.30 10.03 -0.60
CA ALA A 423 -10.64 11.06 0.19
C ALA A 423 -9.33 10.55 0.82
N GLN A 424 -9.34 9.31 1.34
CA GLN A 424 -8.16 8.66 1.88
C GLN A 424 -7.08 8.46 0.80
N THR A 425 -7.47 7.95 -0.38
CA THR A 425 -6.55 7.75 -1.51
C THR A 425 -5.94 9.08 -1.98
N GLU A 426 -6.74 10.15 -2.04
CA GLU A 426 -6.26 11.50 -2.39
C GLU A 426 -5.28 12.04 -1.36
N ALA A 427 -5.60 11.90 -0.06
CA ALA A 427 -4.71 12.28 1.03
C ALA A 427 -3.37 11.53 0.96
N MET A 428 -3.42 10.20 0.78
CA MET A 428 -2.22 9.35 0.63
C MET A 428 -1.34 9.84 -0.52
N GLY A 429 -1.90 10.04 -1.71
CA GLY A 429 -1.16 10.51 -2.88
C GLY A 429 -0.59 11.94 -2.72
N THR A 430 -1.27 12.79 -1.95
CA THR A 430 -0.79 14.14 -1.62
C THR A 430 0.42 14.08 -0.68
N ILE A 431 0.34 13.28 0.37
CA ILE A 431 1.43 13.12 1.36
C ILE A 431 2.62 12.38 0.76
N GLU A 432 2.38 11.32 -0.04
CA GLU A 432 3.45 10.66 -0.81
C GLU A 432 4.26 11.70 -1.61
N ARG A 433 3.57 12.57 -2.33
CA ARG A 433 4.20 13.60 -3.15
C ARG A 433 4.91 14.65 -2.33
N ALA A 434 4.32 15.09 -1.21
CA ALA A 434 4.95 16.04 -0.31
C ALA A 434 6.27 15.50 0.25
N ILE A 435 6.28 14.25 0.75
CA ILE A 435 7.48 13.59 1.27
C ILE A 435 8.53 13.42 0.17
N ILE A 436 8.15 12.86 -0.99
CA ILE A 436 9.07 12.69 -2.13
C ILE A 436 9.72 14.02 -2.51
N CYS A 437 8.94 15.09 -2.59
CA CYS A 437 9.47 16.39 -3.03
C CYS A 437 10.26 17.11 -1.95
N ASN A 438 9.88 17.00 -0.68
CA ASN A 438 10.60 17.64 0.42
C ASN A 438 11.92 16.91 0.75
N ASP A 439 11.92 15.57 0.73
CA ASP A 439 13.06 14.78 1.20
C ASP A 439 14.01 14.34 0.08
N ASN A 440 13.66 14.56 -1.20
CA ASN A 440 14.52 14.12 -2.30
C ASN A 440 15.88 14.81 -2.26
N VAL A 441 16.95 14.01 -2.29
CA VAL A 441 18.36 14.45 -2.32
C VAL A 441 19.05 14.09 -3.64
N THR A 442 18.36 13.44 -4.58
CA THR A 442 18.95 13.00 -5.84
C THR A 442 18.66 13.99 -6.97
N ALA A 443 19.59 14.12 -7.92
CA ALA A 443 19.41 15.02 -9.04
C ALA A 443 18.35 14.51 -10.02
N ALA A 444 17.46 15.41 -10.46
CA ALA A 444 16.52 15.13 -11.53
C ALA A 444 17.21 15.12 -12.90
N ASP A 445 16.64 14.39 -13.86
CA ASP A 445 16.98 14.48 -15.29
C ASP A 445 15.82 15.12 -16.09
N PRO A 446 15.72 16.47 -16.15
CA PRO A 446 14.63 17.17 -16.83
C PRO A 446 14.58 16.91 -18.34
N SER A 447 15.65 16.35 -18.94
CA SER A 447 15.65 16.00 -20.37
C SER A 447 14.61 14.93 -20.73
N ARG A 448 14.13 14.17 -19.74
CA ARG A 448 13.08 13.16 -19.91
C ARG A 448 11.66 13.73 -19.93
N ILE A 449 11.44 14.95 -19.42
CA ILE A 449 10.10 15.55 -19.30
C ILE A 449 9.33 15.55 -20.62
N PRO A 450 9.90 15.96 -21.79
CA PRO A 450 9.16 15.95 -23.05
C PRO A 450 8.69 14.56 -23.45
N ARG A 451 9.51 13.53 -23.21
CA ARG A 451 9.16 12.15 -23.51
C ARG A 451 8.09 11.63 -22.54
N THR A 452 8.20 11.93 -21.26
CA THR A 452 7.21 11.54 -20.24
C THR A 452 5.83 12.08 -20.62
N TYR A 453 5.72 13.37 -21.00
CA TYR A 453 4.46 13.92 -21.50
C TYR A 453 3.98 13.22 -22.78
N LEU A 454 4.87 12.99 -23.75
CA LEU A 454 4.50 12.31 -24.98
C LEU A 454 3.93 10.91 -24.67
N ASP A 455 4.60 10.15 -23.83
CA ASP A 455 4.17 8.79 -23.45
C ASP A 455 2.87 8.80 -22.64
N GLN A 456 2.67 9.77 -21.77
CA GLN A 456 1.44 9.98 -21.02
C GLN A 456 0.23 10.23 -21.94
N PHE A 457 0.38 11.09 -22.96
CA PHE A 457 -0.70 11.39 -23.90
C PHE A 457 -0.90 10.32 -24.99
N THR A 458 0.11 9.52 -25.27
CA THR A 458 0.08 8.54 -26.35
C THR A 458 -0.02 7.09 -25.88
N GLY A 459 -0.28 6.85 -24.59
CA GLY A 459 -0.44 5.52 -24.02
C GLY A 459 0.89 4.75 -23.97
N GLY A 460 1.91 5.32 -23.30
CA GLY A 460 3.20 4.67 -23.06
C GLY A 460 3.12 3.51 -22.07
N ASP A 461 4.20 2.76 -21.98
CA ASP A 461 4.35 1.70 -20.99
C ASP A 461 4.33 2.28 -19.57
N ILE A 462 3.47 1.75 -18.69
CA ILE A 462 3.21 2.32 -17.37
C ILE A 462 4.42 2.26 -16.44
N PHE A 463 5.23 1.21 -16.52
CA PHE A 463 6.44 1.09 -15.67
C PHE A 463 7.47 2.14 -16.09
N ARG A 464 7.66 2.32 -17.40
CA ARG A 464 8.55 3.33 -17.93
C ARG A 464 8.05 4.75 -17.67
N LEU A 465 6.75 4.97 -17.79
CA LEU A 465 6.12 6.25 -17.47
C LEU A 465 6.37 6.65 -16.01
N ASN A 466 6.16 5.72 -15.08
CA ASN A 466 6.39 5.96 -13.66
C ASN A 466 7.87 6.22 -13.36
N ALA A 467 8.78 5.46 -14.00
CA ALA A 467 10.21 5.66 -13.86
C ALA A 467 10.63 7.04 -14.37
N ASP A 468 10.23 7.40 -15.59
CA ASP A 468 10.58 8.69 -16.20
C ASP A 468 9.93 9.89 -15.45
N ALA A 469 8.71 9.73 -14.90
CA ALA A 469 8.04 10.78 -14.12
C ALA A 469 8.79 11.10 -12.81
N LEU A 470 9.28 10.06 -12.12
CA LEU A 470 10.14 10.23 -10.93
C LEU A 470 11.49 10.80 -11.33
N SER A 471 12.24 10.11 -12.20
CA SER A 471 13.63 10.43 -12.52
C SER A 471 13.78 11.78 -13.24
N SER A 472 12.76 12.24 -13.95
CA SER A 472 12.75 13.58 -14.56
C SER A 472 12.55 14.72 -13.56
N GLY A 473 12.10 14.43 -12.34
CA GLY A 473 11.66 15.42 -11.37
C GLY A 473 10.30 16.05 -11.70
N GLN A 474 9.58 15.53 -12.72
CA GLN A 474 8.28 16.06 -13.12
C GLN A 474 7.27 16.01 -11.97
N LEU A 475 7.35 14.97 -11.13
CA LEU A 475 6.47 14.81 -9.97
C LEU A 475 6.65 15.89 -8.90
N CYS A 476 7.73 16.68 -8.94
CA CYS A 476 7.98 17.76 -8.00
C CYS A 476 8.10 19.13 -8.68
N LEU A 477 7.68 19.24 -9.94
CA LEU A 477 7.80 20.49 -10.68
C LEU A 477 6.96 21.60 -10.04
N GLY A 478 7.64 22.65 -9.55
CA GLY A 478 7.01 23.78 -8.86
C GLY A 478 6.77 23.57 -7.36
N TRP A 479 7.21 22.46 -6.80
CA TRP A 479 7.31 22.24 -5.35
C TRP A 479 8.70 22.68 -4.88
N PRO A 480 8.81 23.57 -3.88
CA PRO A 480 10.10 24.12 -3.47
C PRO A 480 10.86 23.19 -2.52
N GLY A 481 11.08 21.95 -2.87
CA GLY A 481 11.65 20.91 -2.01
C GLY A 481 12.67 21.39 -0.96
N GLN A 482 12.72 20.72 0.19
CA GLN A 482 13.60 21.07 1.31
C GLN A 482 15.01 20.46 1.15
N GLY A 483 15.15 19.35 0.40
CA GLY A 483 16.43 18.69 0.13
C GLY A 483 17.11 18.13 1.38
N ALA A 484 16.38 17.75 2.40
CA ALA A 484 16.88 17.52 3.75
C ALA A 484 16.59 16.11 4.28
N ALA A 485 16.72 15.06 3.46
CA ALA A 485 16.68 13.70 4.01
C ALA A 485 17.86 13.48 4.97
N VAL A 486 17.57 12.87 6.12
CA VAL A 486 18.60 12.50 7.12
C VAL A 486 19.54 11.47 6.51
N GLU A 487 20.84 11.68 6.63
CA GLU A 487 21.84 10.65 6.30
C GLU A 487 21.77 9.54 7.35
N LEU A 488 21.36 8.34 6.92
CA LEU A 488 21.14 7.22 7.82
C LEU A 488 22.45 6.65 8.38
N SER A 489 22.44 6.26 9.64
CA SER A 489 23.52 5.51 10.27
C SER A 489 23.01 4.66 11.43
N GLY A 490 23.38 3.39 11.40
CA GLY A 490 23.13 2.48 12.52
C GLY A 490 24.30 2.42 13.54
N ASP A 491 25.35 3.20 13.38
CA ASP A 491 26.59 3.05 14.18
C ASP A 491 26.37 3.20 15.68
N ALA A 492 25.51 4.14 16.08
CA ALA A 492 25.24 4.46 17.48
C ALA A 492 24.20 3.53 18.13
N LEU A 493 23.59 2.59 17.39
CA LEU A 493 22.57 1.69 17.91
C LEU A 493 23.18 0.62 18.84
N GLU A 494 22.59 0.48 20.02
CA GLU A 494 22.92 -0.59 20.97
C GLU A 494 22.47 -1.96 20.42
N SER A 495 21.25 -2.04 19.88
CA SER A 495 20.70 -3.22 19.19
C SER A 495 20.65 -2.99 17.71
N LYS A 496 21.32 -3.83 16.94
CA LYS A 496 21.28 -3.76 15.48
C LYS A 496 19.95 -4.32 14.95
N PRO A 497 19.45 -3.81 13.79
CA PRO A 497 18.20 -4.29 13.22
C PRO A 497 18.26 -5.74 12.72
N LEU A 498 17.10 -6.38 12.69
CA LEU A 498 16.83 -7.54 11.84
C LEU A 498 16.21 -7.02 10.54
N LEU A 499 16.79 -7.40 9.40
CA LEU A 499 16.26 -7.04 8.08
C LEU A 499 15.66 -8.29 7.43
N LEU A 500 14.48 -8.13 6.88
CA LEU A 500 13.77 -9.15 6.11
C LEU A 500 13.58 -8.64 4.69
N HIS A 501 13.85 -9.47 3.66
CA HIS A 501 13.78 -8.98 2.29
C HIS A 501 13.57 -10.12 1.29
N TYR A 502 12.76 -9.90 0.25
CA TYR A 502 12.70 -10.80 -0.90
C TYR A 502 13.76 -10.44 -1.93
N ASP A 503 14.47 -11.44 -2.47
CA ASP A 503 15.54 -11.23 -3.46
C ASP A 503 15.03 -10.71 -4.81
N ARG A 504 13.69 -10.74 -5.04
CA ARG A 504 12.99 -10.23 -6.22
C ARG A 504 11.86 -9.27 -5.84
N ASP A 505 12.11 -8.40 -4.88
CA ASP A 505 11.15 -7.36 -4.49
C ASP A 505 11.00 -6.34 -5.64
N ALA A 506 9.78 -6.19 -6.14
CA ALA A 506 9.44 -5.30 -7.25
C ALA A 506 8.98 -3.90 -6.80
N ALA A 507 8.74 -3.71 -5.50
CA ALA A 507 8.28 -2.43 -4.96
C ALA A 507 9.43 -1.49 -4.62
N VAL A 508 10.49 -2.04 -4.00
CA VAL A 508 11.66 -1.27 -3.54
C VAL A 508 12.97 -1.66 -4.24
N THR A 509 13.14 -2.79 -4.75
CA THR A 509 14.22 -3.47 -5.48
C THR A 509 14.73 -4.67 -4.70
N GLY A 510 15.10 -5.77 -5.41
CA GLY A 510 15.64 -6.96 -4.75
C GLY A 510 17.00 -6.75 -4.08
N THR A 511 17.62 -5.58 -4.21
CA THR A 511 18.90 -5.23 -3.56
C THR A 511 18.74 -4.30 -2.35
N GLY A 512 17.54 -3.80 -2.10
CA GLY A 512 17.27 -2.80 -1.05
C GLY A 512 17.66 -3.28 0.34
N GLY A 513 17.39 -4.54 0.68
CA GLY A 513 17.79 -5.13 1.98
C GLY A 513 19.29 -5.08 2.22
N ARG A 514 20.11 -5.40 1.23
CA ARG A 514 21.58 -5.32 1.33
C ARG A 514 22.09 -3.89 1.45
N ALA A 515 21.45 -2.97 0.70
CA ALA A 515 21.81 -1.57 0.76
C ALA A 515 21.51 -0.96 2.14
N MET A 516 20.34 -1.26 2.70
CA MET A 516 19.96 -0.84 4.06
C MET A 516 20.84 -1.49 5.12
N GLN A 517 21.17 -2.78 5.00
CA GLN A 517 22.10 -3.46 5.90
C GLN A 517 23.48 -2.81 5.91
N ALA A 518 23.98 -2.38 4.75
CA ALA A 518 25.29 -1.72 4.65
C ALA A 518 25.34 -0.41 5.47
N VAL A 519 24.23 0.27 5.66
CA VAL A 519 24.11 1.56 6.36
C VAL A 519 23.74 1.37 7.84
N MET A 520 22.75 0.50 8.11
CA MET A 520 22.21 0.33 9.46
C MET A 520 22.89 -0.81 10.23
N GLY A 521 23.64 -1.68 9.54
CA GLY A 521 24.18 -2.92 10.12
C GLY A 521 23.08 -3.97 10.33
N GLY A 522 23.39 -4.96 11.16
CA GLY A 522 22.43 -5.98 11.58
C GLY A 522 22.45 -7.24 10.74
N GLU A 523 21.46 -8.09 10.97
CA GLU A 523 21.29 -9.38 10.29
C GLU A 523 20.26 -9.24 9.17
N LEU A 524 20.61 -9.71 7.98
CA LEU A 524 19.71 -9.74 6.83
C LEU A 524 19.30 -11.19 6.52
N ILE A 525 17.99 -11.41 6.47
CA ILE A 525 17.40 -12.65 5.98
C ILE A 525 16.79 -12.36 4.61
N GLU A 526 17.40 -12.94 3.57
CA GLU A 526 16.86 -12.86 2.22
C GLU A 526 16.05 -14.11 1.90
N LEU A 527 14.82 -13.91 1.44
CA LEU A 527 13.95 -14.97 0.97
C LEU A 527 13.94 -15.00 -0.56
N PRO A 528 13.98 -16.19 -1.17
CA PRO A 528 13.85 -16.29 -2.61
C PRO A 528 12.41 -16.03 -3.06
N GLY A 529 12.23 -15.41 -4.22
CA GLY A 529 10.92 -15.22 -4.86
C GLY A 529 10.45 -13.78 -4.92
N HIS A 530 9.27 -13.59 -5.54
CA HIS A 530 8.66 -12.30 -5.73
C HIS A 530 7.73 -11.99 -4.55
N GLY A 531 8.08 -10.97 -3.80
CA GLY A 531 7.30 -10.55 -2.64
C GLY A 531 7.67 -9.16 -2.17
N HIS A 532 6.75 -8.53 -1.46
CA HIS A 532 6.95 -7.26 -0.76
C HIS A 532 6.24 -7.33 0.58
N GLY A 533 6.98 -7.17 1.68
CA GLY A 533 6.47 -7.37 3.02
C GLY A 533 6.49 -8.84 3.44
N VAL A 534 7.59 -9.26 4.05
CA VAL A 534 7.80 -10.66 4.46
C VAL A 534 6.77 -11.07 5.53
N LEU A 535 6.48 -10.19 6.51
CA LEU A 535 5.49 -10.46 7.55
C LEU A 535 4.03 -10.30 7.07
N VAL A 536 3.79 -9.75 5.90
CA VAL A 536 2.45 -9.69 5.27
C VAL A 536 2.00 -11.09 4.81
N ALA A 537 2.92 -11.89 4.30
CA ALA A 537 2.64 -13.20 3.72
C ALA A 537 2.81 -14.37 4.70
N HIS A 538 3.49 -14.17 5.83
CA HIS A 538 3.84 -15.25 6.77
C HIS A 538 2.76 -15.53 7.81
N ASN A 539 2.85 -16.70 8.44
CA ASN A 539 2.01 -17.16 9.54
C ASN A 539 2.86 -17.60 10.75
N ASP A 540 2.22 -17.77 11.92
CA ASP A 540 2.91 -18.11 13.17
C ASP A 540 3.69 -19.44 13.17
N ALA A 541 3.44 -20.31 12.20
CA ALA A 541 4.13 -21.60 12.09
C ALA A 541 5.44 -21.50 11.27
N ASP A 542 5.70 -20.37 10.64
CA ASP A 542 6.86 -20.18 9.79
C ASP A 542 8.13 -19.90 10.61
N GLU A 543 9.28 -20.28 10.06
CA GLU A 543 10.58 -20.04 10.69
C GLU A 543 10.83 -18.54 10.90
N ILE A 544 10.38 -17.70 9.98
CA ILE A 544 10.53 -16.25 10.07
C ILE A 544 9.79 -15.67 11.28
N ALA A 545 8.57 -16.15 11.57
CA ALA A 545 7.84 -15.74 12.77
C ALA A 545 8.64 -16.02 14.04
N ASN A 546 9.31 -17.18 14.12
CA ASN A 546 10.17 -17.53 15.26
C ASN A 546 11.41 -16.63 15.36
N VAL A 547 12.05 -16.31 14.25
CA VAL A 547 13.22 -15.41 14.24
C VAL A 547 12.81 -13.99 14.67
N VAL A 548 11.71 -13.45 14.15
CA VAL A 548 11.20 -12.13 14.55
C VAL A 548 10.82 -12.11 16.02
N ALA A 549 10.15 -13.16 16.52
CA ALA A 549 9.81 -13.28 17.92
C ALA A 549 11.07 -13.34 18.81
N ALA A 550 12.07 -14.15 18.44
CA ALA A 550 13.34 -14.20 19.14
C ALA A 550 14.06 -12.84 19.13
N HIS A 551 14.03 -12.12 18.01
CA HIS A 551 14.62 -10.79 17.91
C HIS A 551 13.99 -9.80 18.89
N TYR A 552 12.65 -9.74 19.01
CA TYR A 552 11.99 -8.80 19.93
C TYR A 552 12.06 -9.25 21.40
N LEU A 553 12.02 -10.54 21.68
CA LEU A 553 11.97 -11.07 23.06
C LEU A 553 13.34 -11.22 23.73
N GLY A 554 14.41 -11.38 22.93
CA GLY A 554 15.67 -11.71 23.40
C GLY A 554 16.82 -11.37 23.59
#